data_84e2e5c2ef9b8c9ae621632041ec31a1
#
_entry.id   84e2e5c2ef9b8c9ae621632041ec31a1
#
_cell.length_a   1.000
_cell.length_b   1.000
_cell.length_c   1.000
_cell.angle_alpha   90.00
_cell.angle_beta   90.00
_cell.angle_gamma   90.00
#
_symmetry.space_group_name_H-M   'P 1'
#
loop_
_entity.id
_entity.type
_entity.pdbx_description
1 polymer ?
#
loop_
_entity_poly.entity_id
_entity_poly.type
_entity_poly.pdbx_seq_one_letter_code
_entity_poly.pdbx_strand_id
1 'polypeptide(L)'
;VLLKKSALIVASALGLLAAPSAAVTQFAGNGHLYEFVATNLSWQDALAAAAAATPIAGYTAHLVTITSQGEDDFVKALTGSATFVWAAGTDEAIEGVWKWAAGPEAGQTFFLFDEGPVGYANWNAGEPNNVGSEDYLHFKANAGNWNDIFATFTSGGYVVEYSPSGSTIPEPASWAMLMGGLGLVGAALRRRSSRKIVAA
;
A
#
# COMPACT_ATOMS: atom_id res chain seq x y z
N VAL A 1 -5.27 -30.78 -64.52
CA VAL A 1 -4.30 -29.90 -63.86
C VAL A 1 -5.03 -29.09 -62.80
N LEU A 2 -4.85 -29.50 -61.53
CA LEU A 2 -5.50 -28.81 -60.38
C LEU A 2 -4.53 -27.76 -59.84
N LEU A 3 -4.87 -26.48 -59.95
CA LEU A 3 -4.12 -25.41 -59.32
C LEU A 3 -4.50 -25.34 -57.82
N LYS A 4 -3.55 -25.64 -56.92
CA LYS A 4 -3.66 -25.37 -55.49
C LYS A 4 -3.50 -23.88 -55.26
N LYS A 5 -4.55 -23.20 -54.80
CA LYS A 5 -4.47 -21.83 -54.27
C LYS A 5 -3.95 -21.88 -52.83
N SER A 6 -2.70 -21.44 -52.65
CA SER A 6 -2.13 -21.20 -51.33
C SER A 6 -2.69 -19.89 -50.78
N ALA A 7 -3.45 -19.94 -49.67
CA ALA A 7 -3.88 -18.77 -48.96
C ALA A 7 -2.74 -18.29 -48.02
N LEU A 8 -2.26 -17.07 -48.26
CA LEU A 8 -1.28 -16.40 -47.42
C LEU A 8 -2.03 -15.79 -46.22
N ILE A 9 -1.85 -16.36 -45.03
CA ILE A 9 -2.37 -15.79 -43.82
C ILE A 9 -1.38 -14.70 -43.35
N VAL A 10 -1.76 -13.43 -43.53
CA VAL A 10 -1.05 -12.30 -42.95
C VAL A 10 -1.50 -12.18 -41.50
N ALA A 11 -0.69 -12.65 -40.57
CA ALA A 11 -0.87 -12.42 -39.17
C ALA A 11 -0.50 -10.95 -38.87
N SER A 12 -1.51 -10.10 -38.72
CA SER A 12 -1.33 -8.74 -38.21
C SER A 12 -0.96 -8.81 -36.74
N ALA A 13 0.31 -8.64 -36.40
CA ALA A 13 0.75 -8.40 -35.04
C ALA A 13 0.23 -7.01 -34.62
N LEU A 14 -0.88 -6.99 -33.88
CA LEU A 14 -1.32 -5.78 -33.17
C LEU A 14 -0.28 -5.56 -32.05
N GLY A 15 0.66 -4.66 -32.29
CA GLY A 15 1.57 -4.20 -31.24
C GLY A 15 0.73 -3.50 -30.15
N LEU A 16 0.61 -4.12 -28.99
CA LEU A 16 0.15 -3.43 -27.79
C LEU A 16 1.19 -2.33 -27.52
N LEU A 17 0.85 -1.09 -27.85
CA LEU A 17 1.59 0.06 -27.34
C LEU A 17 1.33 0.08 -25.83
N ALA A 18 2.32 -0.30 -25.03
CA ALA A 18 2.30 -0.08 -23.61
C ALA A 18 2.06 1.42 -23.37
N ALA A 19 1.01 1.76 -22.64
CA ALA A 19 0.82 3.13 -22.16
C ALA A 19 2.09 3.54 -21.40
N PRO A 20 2.53 4.81 -21.49
CA PRO A 20 3.68 5.25 -20.70
C PRO A 20 3.38 4.99 -19.23
N SER A 21 4.17 4.13 -18.61
CA SER A 21 4.15 3.94 -17.17
C SER A 21 4.46 5.27 -16.52
N ALA A 22 3.63 5.72 -15.60
CA ALA A 22 3.95 6.88 -14.78
C ALA A 22 5.24 6.60 -14.01
N ALA A 23 6.05 7.63 -13.79
CA ALA A 23 7.31 7.45 -13.09
C ALA A 23 7.04 7.05 -11.63
N VAL A 24 7.65 5.95 -11.19
CA VAL A 24 7.64 5.55 -9.78
C VAL A 24 8.44 6.57 -8.98
N THR A 25 7.84 7.12 -7.92
CA THR A 25 8.42 8.19 -7.10
C THR A 25 8.47 7.77 -5.63
N GLN A 26 9.58 8.05 -4.95
CA GLN A 26 9.72 7.73 -3.53
C GLN A 26 9.19 8.87 -2.65
N PHE A 27 8.41 8.53 -1.63
CA PHE A 27 8.08 9.44 -0.55
C PHE A 27 9.09 9.28 0.59
N ALA A 28 9.82 10.35 0.89
CA ALA A 28 10.87 10.32 1.91
C ALA A 28 10.35 10.12 3.34
N GLY A 29 9.05 10.39 3.57
CA GLY A 29 8.45 10.29 4.90
C GLY A 29 8.33 8.85 5.43
N ASN A 30 8.13 7.86 4.53
CA ASN A 30 8.03 6.45 4.90
C ASN A 30 8.97 5.53 4.10
N GLY A 31 9.63 6.04 3.06
CA GLY A 31 10.52 5.26 2.19
C GLY A 31 9.81 4.40 1.15
N HIS A 32 8.47 4.42 1.10
CA HIS A 32 7.68 3.71 0.12
C HIS A 32 7.79 4.37 -1.26
N LEU A 33 7.45 3.59 -2.31
CA LEU A 33 7.43 4.07 -3.68
C LEU A 33 5.99 4.14 -4.17
N TYR A 34 5.69 5.07 -5.06
CA TYR A 34 4.31 5.32 -5.53
C TYR A 34 4.27 5.53 -7.03
N GLU A 35 3.22 5.02 -7.66
CA GLU A 35 2.94 5.17 -9.08
C GLU A 35 1.47 5.52 -9.29
N PHE A 36 1.19 6.62 -10.01
CA PHE A 36 -0.17 6.94 -10.42
C PHE A 36 -0.50 6.27 -11.74
N VAL A 37 -1.59 5.52 -11.79
CA VAL A 37 -2.08 4.84 -13.00
C VAL A 37 -3.40 5.48 -13.44
N ALA A 38 -3.36 6.23 -14.54
CA ALA A 38 -4.53 6.91 -15.11
C ALA A 38 -5.36 5.93 -15.95
N THR A 39 -6.20 5.14 -15.30
CA THR A 39 -7.06 4.14 -15.94
C THR A 39 -8.41 4.06 -15.22
N ASN A 40 -9.50 4.10 -15.99
CA ASN A 40 -10.85 4.01 -15.44
C ASN A 40 -11.17 2.56 -15.03
N LEU A 41 -11.18 2.30 -13.73
CA LEU A 41 -11.48 0.99 -13.15
C LEU A 41 -12.51 1.13 -12.03
N SER A 42 -13.22 0.03 -11.73
CA SER A 42 -13.91 -0.12 -10.45
C SER A 42 -12.90 -0.19 -9.30
N TRP A 43 -13.34 0.00 -8.06
CA TRP A 43 -12.45 -0.12 -6.92
C TRP A 43 -11.83 -1.52 -6.79
N GLN A 44 -12.64 -2.58 -6.99
CA GLN A 44 -12.18 -3.96 -6.93
C GLN A 44 -11.14 -4.27 -8.02
N ASP A 45 -11.35 -3.76 -9.24
CA ASP A 45 -10.40 -3.92 -10.34
C ASP A 45 -9.10 -3.15 -10.07
N ALA A 46 -9.19 -1.95 -9.48
CA ALA A 46 -8.03 -1.16 -9.09
C ALA A 46 -7.23 -1.84 -7.96
N LEU A 47 -7.92 -2.44 -6.97
CA LEU A 47 -7.30 -3.23 -5.91
C LEU A 47 -6.50 -4.41 -6.48
N ALA A 48 -7.13 -5.16 -7.39
CA ALA A 48 -6.48 -6.30 -8.06
C ALA A 48 -5.33 -5.87 -8.97
N ALA A 49 -5.52 -4.79 -9.74
CA ALA A 49 -4.49 -4.27 -10.65
C ALA A 49 -3.28 -3.73 -9.90
N ALA A 50 -3.48 -3.04 -8.77
CA ALA A 50 -2.39 -2.54 -7.94
C ALA A 50 -1.57 -3.69 -7.34
N ALA A 51 -2.23 -4.75 -6.86
CA ALA A 51 -1.54 -5.94 -6.36
C ALA A 51 -0.76 -6.71 -7.45
N ALA A 52 -1.19 -6.59 -8.71
CA ALA A 52 -0.55 -7.20 -9.88
C ALA A 52 0.44 -6.26 -10.60
N ALA A 53 0.74 -5.09 -10.05
CA ALA A 53 1.66 -4.13 -10.66
C ALA A 53 3.05 -4.72 -10.85
N THR A 54 3.83 -4.11 -11.76
CA THR A 54 5.18 -4.60 -12.09
C THR A 54 6.03 -4.73 -10.83
N PRO A 55 6.57 -5.93 -10.52
CA PRO A 55 7.32 -6.13 -9.31
C PRO A 55 8.57 -5.26 -9.23
N ILE A 56 8.78 -4.64 -8.08
CA ILE A 56 10.03 -3.94 -7.75
C ILE A 56 10.76 -4.76 -6.68
N ALA A 57 12.04 -5.07 -6.91
CA ALA A 57 12.81 -5.90 -5.99
C ALA A 57 12.86 -5.29 -4.57
N GLY A 58 12.49 -6.06 -3.56
CA GLY A 58 12.44 -5.61 -2.17
C GLY A 58 11.17 -4.86 -1.77
N TYR A 59 10.15 -4.83 -2.64
CA TYR A 59 8.87 -4.16 -2.38
C TYR A 59 7.68 -5.07 -2.71
N THR A 60 6.57 -4.83 -2.04
CA THR A 60 5.27 -5.44 -2.33
C THR A 60 4.31 -4.35 -2.79
N ALA A 61 3.69 -4.55 -3.97
CA ALA A 61 2.76 -3.61 -4.55
C ALA A 61 1.33 -3.81 -4.00
N HIS A 62 0.63 -2.72 -3.78
CA HIS A 62 -0.78 -2.72 -3.36
C HIS A 62 -1.46 -1.39 -3.72
N LEU A 63 -2.79 -1.34 -3.63
CA LEU A 63 -3.53 -0.08 -3.72
C LEU A 63 -3.16 0.80 -2.51
N VAL A 64 -2.96 2.09 -2.74
CA VAL A 64 -2.41 3.02 -1.74
C VAL A 64 -3.22 3.04 -0.44
N THR A 65 -2.50 3.00 0.69
CA THR A 65 -2.99 3.31 2.03
C THR A 65 -2.40 4.65 2.46
N ILE A 66 -3.18 5.54 3.04
CA ILE A 66 -2.74 6.90 3.39
C ILE A 66 -2.81 7.05 4.89
N THR A 67 -1.66 7.11 5.54
CA THR A 67 -1.52 7.00 7.00
C THR A 67 -1.04 8.28 7.69
N SER A 68 -0.73 9.31 6.89
CA SER A 68 -0.26 10.60 7.40
C SER A 68 -0.63 11.75 6.47
N GLN A 69 -0.68 12.98 7.02
CA GLN A 69 -0.90 14.19 6.23
C GLN A 69 0.18 14.38 5.15
N GLY A 70 1.44 14.11 5.47
CA GLY A 70 2.54 14.25 4.50
C GLY A 70 2.41 13.28 3.32
N GLU A 71 1.93 12.08 3.57
CA GLU A 71 1.66 11.09 2.53
C GLU A 71 0.44 11.49 1.68
N ASP A 72 -0.64 11.97 2.31
CA ASP A 72 -1.83 12.47 1.64
C ASP A 72 -1.48 13.63 0.68
N ASP A 73 -0.70 14.60 1.15
CA ASP A 73 -0.22 15.72 0.32
C ASP A 73 0.65 15.24 -0.85
N PHE A 74 1.53 14.28 -0.60
CA PHE A 74 2.39 13.68 -1.61
C PHE A 74 1.59 12.93 -2.69
N VAL A 75 0.65 12.06 -2.27
CA VAL A 75 -0.18 11.28 -3.18
C VAL A 75 -1.06 12.19 -4.03
N LYS A 76 -1.63 13.25 -3.46
CA LYS A 76 -2.39 14.27 -4.19
C LYS A 76 -1.53 15.01 -5.22
N ALA A 77 -0.31 15.38 -4.86
CA ALA A 77 0.62 16.01 -5.79
C ALA A 77 0.99 15.06 -6.95
N LEU A 78 1.20 13.78 -6.66
CA LEU A 78 1.53 12.76 -7.65
C LEU A 78 0.41 12.58 -8.70
N THR A 79 -0.85 12.68 -8.30
CA THR A 79 -2.00 12.51 -9.19
C THR A 79 -2.31 13.75 -10.06
N GLY A 80 -1.67 14.89 -9.79
CA GLY A 80 -1.80 16.13 -10.58
C GLY A 80 -3.25 16.61 -10.69
N SER A 81 -3.76 16.73 -11.90
CA SER A 81 -5.14 17.19 -12.20
C SER A 81 -6.18 16.06 -12.25
N ALA A 82 -5.80 14.82 -11.94
CA ALA A 82 -6.75 13.71 -11.90
C ALA A 82 -7.81 13.94 -10.83
N THR A 83 -9.03 13.49 -11.11
CA THR A 83 -10.16 13.54 -10.19
C THR A 83 -10.64 12.14 -9.89
N PHE A 84 -11.18 11.92 -8.70
CA PHE A 84 -11.70 10.62 -8.28
C PHE A 84 -10.65 9.51 -8.39
N VAL A 85 -9.65 9.54 -7.53
CA VAL A 85 -8.56 8.55 -7.51
C VAL A 85 -8.79 7.56 -6.37
N TRP A 86 -8.73 6.25 -6.67
CA TRP A 86 -8.93 5.20 -5.68
C TRP A 86 -7.80 5.10 -4.66
N ALA A 87 -8.19 4.88 -3.39
CA ALA A 87 -7.33 4.42 -2.31
C ALA A 87 -7.94 3.16 -1.67
N ALA A 88 -7.15 2.45 -0.86
CA ALA A 88 -7.52 1.13 -0.33
C ALA A 88 -8.52 1.14 0.84
N GLY A 89 -9.16 2.26 1.14
CA GLY A 89 -10.15 2.35 2.22
C GLY A 89 -11.50 1.74 1.82
N THR A 90 -12.13 0.98 2.73
CA THR A 90 -13.48 0.41 2.55
C THR A 90 -14.14 0.12 3.89
N ASP A 91 -15.47 0.20 3.96
CA ASP A 91 -16.30 -0.30 5.04
C ASP A 91 -17.33 -1.36 4.60
N GLU A 92 -17.16 -1.91 3.37
CA GLU A 92 -18.02 -2.97 2.77
C GLU A 92 -18.32 -4.13 3.73
N ALA A 93 -17.37 -4.52 4.59
CA ALA A 93 -17.55 -5.63 5.50
C ALA A 93 -18.43 -5.29 6.72
N ILE A 94 -18.37 -4.07 7.21
CA ILE A 94 -19.16 -3.56 8.32
C ILE A 94 -19.34 -2.05 8.11
N GLU A 95 -20.57 -1.65 7.81
CA GLU A 95 -20.97 -0.27 7.60
C GLU A 95 -20.47 0.66 8.70
N GLY A 96 -19.85 1.78 8.31
CA GLY A 96 -19.29 2.78 9.19
C GLY A 96 -17.98 2.39 9.88
N VAL A 97 -17.42 1.19 9.58
CA VAL A 97 -16.13 0.74 10.11
C VAL A 97 -15.10 0.72 8.99
N TRP A 98 -14.50 1.85 8.71
CA TRP A 98 -13.54 2.04 7.63
C TRP A 98 -12.20 1.40 7.93
N LYS A 99 -11.76 0.51 7.03
CA LYS A 99 -10.50 -0.24 7.13
C LYS A 99 -9.68 -0.14 5.86
N TRP A 100 -8.40 -0.31 6.01
CA TRP A 100 -7.52 -0.53 4.87
C TRP A 100 -7.68 -1.96 4.35
N ALA A 101 -7.89 -2.12 3.03
CA ALA A 101 -8.06 -3.43 2.39
C ALA A 101 -6.73 -4.02 1.89
N ALA A 102 -5.67 -3.23 1.85
CA ALA A 102 -4.38 -3.63 1.27
C ALA A 102 -3.20 -3.09 2.10
N GLY A 103 -2.00 -3.45 1.69
CA GLY A 103 -0.76 -2.96 2.30
C GLY A 103 -0.43 -3.57 3.66
N PRO A 104 0.61 -3.06 4.31
CA PRO A 104 0.96 -3.41 5.68
C PRO A 104 -0.15 -3.13 6.70
N GLU A 105 -1.04 -2.18 6.39
CA GLU A 105 -2.18 -1.75 7.20
C GLU A 105 -3.44 -2.58 6.97
N ALA A 106 -3.41 -3.60 6.11
CA ALA A 106 -4.57 -4.41 5.78
C ALA A 106 -5.31 -4.92 7.03
N GLY A 107 -6.61 -4.63 7.10
CA GLY A 107 -7.48 -4.96 8.24
C GLY A 107 -7.46 -3.95 9.40
N GLN A 108 -6.56 -2.97 9.41
CA GLN A 108 -6.55 -1.92 10.43
C GLN A 108 -7.71 -0.94 10.20
N THR A 109 -8.45 -0.65 11.27
CA THR A 109 -9.48 0.39 11.28
C THR A 109 -8.81 1.76 11.38
N PHE A 110 -9.18 2.71 10.50
CA PHE A 110 -8.68 4.08 10.55
C PHE A 110 -9.77 5.11 10.86
N PHE A 111 -11.05 4.76 10.65
CA PHE A 111 -12.16 5.66 10.94
C PHE A 111 -13.41 4.88 11.35
N LEU A 112 -14.17 5.43 12.31
CA LEU A 112 -15.46 4.93 12.77
C LEU A 112 -16.49 6.06 12.60
N PHE A 113 -17.59 5.79 11.89
CA PHE A 113 -18.58 6.81 11.56
C PHE A 113 -19.10 7.57 12.79
N ASP A 114 -19.42 6.84 13.87
CA ASP A 114 -19.97 7.42 15.09
C ASP A 114 -18.92 8.04 16.04
N GLU A 115 -17.65 7.65 15.94
CA GLU A 115 -16.58 8.01 16.88
C GLU A 115 -15.53 8.93 16.26
N GLY A 116 -15.42 8.93 14.91
CA GLY A 116 -14.42 9.68 14.18
C GLY A 116 -13.12 8.90 13.92
N PRO A 117 -12.00 9.60 13.66
CA PRO A 117 -10.76 8.97 13.28
C PRO A 117 -10.08 8.22 14.42
N VAL A 118 -9.71 6.97 14.18
CA VAL A 118 -8.84 6.14 15.04
C VAL A 118 -7.39 6.14 14.54
N GLY A 119 -7.21 6.47 13.26
CA GLY A 119 -5.94 6.71 12.60
C GLY A 119 -5.98 8.02 11.83
N TYR A 120 -5.09 8.16 10.83
CA TYR A 120 -5.17 9.30 9.93
C TYR A 120 -6.39 9.17 9.02
N ALA A 121 -7.18 10.23 8.90
CA ALA A 121 -8.30 10.36 7.97
C ALA A 121 -8.44 11.81 7.52
N ASN A 122 -8.76 12.02 6.25
CA ASN A 122 -8.91 13.36 5.66
C ASN A 122 -10.17 13.46 4.80
N TRP A 123 -11.30 13.16 5.40
CA TRP A 123 -12.61 13.24 4.77
C TRP A 123 -13.00 14.69 4.40
N ASN A 124 -13.76 14.88 3.33
CA ASN A 124 -14.47 16.12 3.08
C ASN A 124 -15.44 16.42 4.20
N ALA A 125 -15.81 17.69 4.35
CA ALA A 125 -16.84 18.07 5.32
C ALA A 125 -18.17 17.37 4.98
N GLY A 126 -18.67 16.58 5.91
CA GLY A 126 -19.89 15.78 5.76
C GLY A 126 -19.69 14.37 5.22
N GLU A 127 -18.44 13.95 4.99
CA GLU A 127 -18.07 12.59 4.58
C GLU A 127 -17.44 11.80 5.74
N PRO A 128 -17.49 10.49 5.70
CA PRO A 128 -18.25 9.63 4.77
C PRO A 128 -19.74 9.80 5.01
N ASN A 129 -20.59 9.76 3.98
CA ASN A 129 -22.03 10.07 4.10
C ASN A 129 -22.96 8.90 3.72
N ASN A 130 -22.39 7.82 3.14
CA ASN A 130 -23.09 6.60 2.73
C ASN A 130 -24.36 6.85 1.87
N VAL A 131 -24.35 7.80 0.97
CA VAL A 131 -25.50 8.07 0.09
C VAL A 131 -25.66 6.96 -0.95
N GLY A 132 -26.58 6.04 -0.71
CA GLY A 132 -26.88 4.94 -1.62
C GLY A 132 -25.94 3.74 -1.51
N SER A 133 -25.38 3.46 -0.36
CA SER A 133 -24.37 2.42 -0.08
C SER A 133 -23.03 2.72 -0.75
N GLU A 134 -22.27 3.58 -0.14
CA GLU A 134 -20.95 4.05 -0.60
C GLU A 134 -19.87 3.44 0.28
N ASP A 135 -19.28 2.34 -0.19
CA ASP A 135 -18.38 1.51 0.61
C ASP A 135 -16.89 1.71 0.27
N TYR A 136 -16.54 2.59 -0.70
CA TYR A 136 -15.18 2.66 -1.24
C TYR A 136 -14.62 4.06 -1.24
N LEU A 137 -13.40 4.19 -0.71
CA LEU A 137 -12.71 5.46 -0.59
C LEU A 137 -12.07 5.90 -1.90
N HIS A 138 -12.41 7.11 -2.34
CA HIS A 138 -11.65 7.85 -3.32
C HIS A 138 -11.26 9.23 -2.80
N PHE A 139 -10.23 9.83 -3.39
CA PHE A 139 -9.88 11.21 -3.11
C PHE A 139 -9.90 12.06 -4.39
N LYS A 140 -10.12 13.36 -4.22
CA LYS A 140 -10.16 14.35 -5.30
C LYS A 140 -8.85 15.11 -5.30
N ALA A 141 -8.00 14.90 -6.28
CA ALA A 141 -6.67 15.49 -6.33
C ALA A 141 -6.66 17.01 -6.07
N ASN A 142 -7.55 17.77 -6.69
CA ASN A 142 -7.58 19.24 -6.57
C ASN A 142 -8.42 19.78 -5.40
N ALA A 143 -9.38 19.00 -4.88
CA ALA A 143 -10.21 19.39 -3.71
C ALA A 143 -9.61 18.92 -2.40
N GLY A 144 -8.64 18.07 -2.49
CA GLY A 144 -7.81 17.67 -1.40
C GLY A 144 -8.33 16.57 -0.50
N ASN A 145 -9.61 16.29 -0.42
CA ASN A 145 -10.15 15.45 0.65
C ASN A 145 -10.82 14.19 0.13
N TRP A 146 -11.07 13.25 1.04
CA TRP A 146 -11.62 11.93 0.79
C TRP A 146 -13.15 11.97 0.73
N ASN A 147 -13.70 11.03 -0.01
CA ASN A 147 -15.13 10.78 -0.12
C ASN A 147 -15.37 9.28 -0.30
N ASP A 148 -16.49 8.79 0.19
CA ASP A 148 -17.01 7.47 -0.09
C ASP A 148 -17.82 7.48 -1.40
N ILE A 149 -17.89 6.33 -2.07
CA ILE A 149 -18.62 6.16 -3.31
C ILE A 149 -19.04 4.70 -3.52
N PHE A 150 -20.06 4.48 -4.32
CA PHE A 150 -20.63 3.17 -4.59
C PHE A 150 -19.80 2.30 -5.53
N ALA A 151 -19.97 0.97 -5.45
CA ALA A 151 -19.17 -0.06 -6.14
C ALA A 151 -19.12 0.08 -7.67
N THR A 152 -20.19 0.56 -8.30
CA THR A 152 -20.28 0.65 -9.77
C THR A 152 -19.63 1.91 -10.34
N PHE A 153 -19.09 2.77 -9.50
CA PHE A 153 -18.35 3.95 -9.94
C PHE A 153 -17.00 3.54 -10.56
N THR A 154 -16.57 4.27 -11.58
CA THR A 154 -15.25 4.13 -12.17
C THR A 154 -14.46 5.41 -11.99
N SER A 155 -13.28 5.31 -11.38
CA SER A 155 -12.44 6.46 -11.11
C SER A 155 -11.59 6.88 -12.30
N GLY A 156 -11.04 8.10 -12.25
CA GLY A 156 -10.05 8.57 -13.21
C GLY A 156 -8.65 7.97 -13.04
N GLY A 157 -8.45 7.10 -12.05
CA GLY A 157 -7.17 6.44 -11.79
C GLY A 157 -7.07 5.87 -10.39
N TYR A 158 -5.92 5.26 -10.11
CA TYR A 158 -5.56 4.73 -8.81
C TYR A 158 -4.07 4.90 -8.55
N VAL A 159 -3.66 4.85 -7.30
CA VAL A 159 -2.25 4.90 -6.93
C VAL A 159 -1.79 3.54 -6.46
N VAL A 160 -0.74 3.03 -7.08
CA VAL A 160 0.00 1.86 -6.58
C VAL A 160 1.02 2.35 -5.56
N GLU A 161 1.00 1.75 -4.39
CA GLU A 161 2.02 1.91 -3.38
C GLU A 161 2.87 0.64 -3.31
N TYR A 162 4.18 0.80 -3.22
CA TYR A 162 5.14 -0.26 -3.04
C TYR A 162 5.77 -0.11 -1.66
N SER A 163 5.31 -0.91 -0.72
CA SER A 163 5.87 -0.99 0.63
C SER A 163 7.08 -1.92 0.65
N PRO A 164 8.13 -1.60 1.40
CA PRO A 164 9.25 -2.51 1.56
C PRO A 164 8.72 -3.90 1.97
N SER A 165 8.90 -4.91 1.11
CA SER A 165 8.60 -6.27 1.49
C SER A 165 9.52 -6.58 2.65
N GLY A 166 8.94 -6.75 3.87
CA GLY A 166 9.72 -6.96 5.06
C GLY A 166 10.80 -7.99 4.81
N SER A 167 12.00 -7.53 4.48
CA SER A 167 13.14 -8.25 4.98
C SER A 167 12.81 -8.36 6.46
N THR A 168 12.61 -9.59 6.97
CA THR A 168 12.97 -9.87 8.34
C THR A 168 14.29 -9.13 8.52
N ILE A 169 14.24 -7.92 9.12
CA ILE A 169 15.47 -7.28 9.57
C ILE A 169 16.06 -8.40 10.42
N PRO A 170 17.19 -9.00 10.08
CA PRO A 170 17.81 -9.94 10.98
C PRO A 170 17.93 -9.13 12.26
N GLU A 171 17.24 -9.55 13.30
CA GLU A 171 17.28 -8.85 14.58
C GLU A 171 18.72 -8.45 14.78
N PRO A 172 19.05 -7.15 14.95
CA PRO A 172 20.41 -6.70 14.77
C PRO A 172 21.30 -7.63 15.58
N ALA A 173 22.43 -8.03 15.01
CA ALA A 173 23.41 -8.86 15.74
C ALA A 173 23.72 -8.29 17.15
N SER A 174 23.34 -7.05 17.41
CA SER A 174 23.19 -6.37 18.68
C SER A 174 22.39 -7.16 19.73
N TRP A 175 21.29 -7.86 19.39
CA TRP A 175 20.57 -8.70 20.36
C TRP A 175 21.36 -9.96 20.70
N ALA A 176 21.99 -10.58 19.69
CA ALA A 176 22.89 -11.70 19.90
C ALA A 176 24.15 -11.25 20.66
N MET A 177 24.69 -10.06 20.37
CA MET A 177 25.79 -9.45 21.09
C MET A 177 25.41 -9.06 22.52
N LEU A 178 24.22 -8.51 22.76
CA LEU A 178 23.72 -8.16 24.08
C LEU A 178 23.53 -9.41 24.92
N MET A 179 22.90 -10.46 24.41
CA MET A 179 22.71 -11.74 25.10
C MET A 179 24.04 -12.46 25.32
N GLY A 180 24.94 -12.44 24.32
CA GLY A 180 26.30 -12.99 24.45
C GLY A 180 27.14 -12.21 25.47
N GLY A 181 27.04 -10.88 25.45
CA GLY A 181 27.75 -10.01 26.41
C GLY A 181 27.30 -10.22 27.86
N LEU A 182 25.99 -10.29 28.11
CA LEU A 182 25.43 -10.59 29.45
C LEU A 182 25.78 -11.98 29.90
N GLY A 183 25.83 -12.98 29.00
CA GLY A 183 26.26 -14.33 29.27
C GLY A 183 27.74 -14.40 29.72
N LEU A 184 28.63 -13.67 29.05
CA LEU A 184 30.05 -13.60 29.40
C LEU A 184 30.30 -12.90 30.74
N VAL A 185 29.58 -11.81 31.03
CA VAL A 185 29.63 -11.10 32.31
C VAL A 185 29.15 -12.02 33.45
N GLY A 186 28.05 -12.74 33.24
CA GLY A 186 27.51 -13.71 34.19
C GLY A 186 28.49 -14.84 34.49
N ALA A 187 29.15 -15.39 33.45
CA ALA A 187 30.18 -16.43 33.62
C ALA A 187 31.44 -15.93 34.37
N ALA A 188 31.86 -14.68 34.08
CA ALA A 188 32.99 -14.07 34.77
C ALA A 188 32.71 -13.81 36.26
N LEU A 189 31.50 -13.34 36.60
CA LEU A 189 31.07 -13.14 37.99
C LEU A 189 30.99 -14.48 38.76
N ARG A 190 30.50 -15.54 38.14
CA ARG A 190 30.42 -16.88 38.73
C ARG A 190 31.80 -17.47 39.04
N ARG A 191 32.80 -17.29 38.16
CA ARG A 191 34.17 -17.70 38.37
C ARG A 191 34.84 -16.93 39.53
N ARG A 192 34.50 -15.67 39.76
CA ARG A 192 35.01 -14.85 40.86
C ARG A 192 34.47 -15.31 42.22
N SER A 193 33.20 -15.72 42.28
CA SER A 193 32.57 -16.25 43.49
C SER A 193 33.18 -17.59 43.91
N SER A 194 33.45 -18.48 42.96
CA SER A 194 34.05 -19.81 43.26
C SER A 194 35.49 -19.75 43.79
N ARG A 195 36.24 -18.71 43.48
CA ARG A 195 37.62 -18.53 43.99
C ARG A 195 37.68 -18.04 45.43
N LYS A 196 36.61 -17.50 46.02
CA LYS A 196 36.58 -17.07 47.42
C LYS A 196 36.29 -18.19 48.43
N ILE A 197 35.84 -19.36 47.97
CA ILE A 197 35.47 -20.50 48.86
C ILE A 197 36.65 -21.43 49.10
N VAL A 198 37.77 -21.33 48.39
CA VAL A 198 38.97 -22.21 48.53
C VAL A 198 40.07 -21.59 49.40
N ALA A 199 39.85 -20.38 49.95
CA ALA A 199 40.82 -19.65 50.74
C ALA A 199 40.34 -19.43 52.22
N ALA A 200 39.67 -20.44 52.85
CA ALA A 200 39.27 -20.42 54.23
C ALA A 200 39.58 -21.82 54.86
#